data_56f3e76d06e340ccb937316b19b25c81
#
_entry.id   56f3e76d06e340ccb937316b19b25c81
#
_cell.length_a   1.000
_cell.length_b   1.000
_cell.length_c   1.000
_cell.angle_alpha   90.00
_cell.angle_beta   90.00
_cell.angle_gamma   90.00
#
_symmetry.space_group_name_H-M   'P 1'
#
loop_
_entity.id
_entity.type
_entity.pdbx_description
1 polymer ?
#
loop_
_entity_poly.entity_id
_entity_poly.type
_entity_poly.pdbx_seq_one_letter_code
_entity_poly.pdbx_strand_id
1 'polypeptide(L)'
;NFHGMPYQLLDPKLSEKLQKFPKKEFIFQADTLNTWIGESVDAPNTSVLLDNSHGAGVFSNNWKTFNKPYGYAGGLNIDTLPVAIDEWRTQNLGMKWIDMETGVRNNGEFSTAMVTEILEYLTTEGYIYSGKKRN
;
A
#
# COMPACT_ATOMS: atom_id res chain seq x y z
N ASN A 1 0.04 13.46 -5.33
CA ASN A 1 0.98 13.07 -4.28
C ASN A 1 1.05 14.18 -3.23
N PHE A 2 0.67 13.85 -2.00
CA PHE A 2 0.65 14.79 -0.88
C PHE A 2 1.92 14.65 0.00
N HIS A 3 3.04 14.23 -0.58
CA HIS A 3 4.31 14.10 0.12
C HIS A 3 4.71 15.40 0.79
N GLY A 4 4.96 15.36 2.09
CA GLY A 4 5.45 16.50 2.86
C GLY A 4 4.48 17.66 3.00
N MET A 5 3.19 17.48 2.67
CA MET A 5 2.20 18.54 2.86
C MET A 5 1.97 18.78 4.35
N PRO A 6 2.17 19.99 4.87
CA PRO A 6 1.80 20.32 6.24
C PRO A 6 0.29 20.18 6.46
N TYR A 7 -0.11 19.72 7.64
CA TYR A 7 -1.53 19.56 8.00
C TYR A 7 -2.37 20.83 7.74
N GLN A 8 -1.78 22.00 7.95
CA GLN A 8 -2.43 23.30 7.76
C GLN A 8 -2.83 23.59 6.31
N LEU A 9 -2.26 22.86 5.34
CA LEU A 9 -2.59 23.02 3.92
C LEU A 9 -3.69 22.05 3.46
N LEU A 10 -4.12 21.11 4.31
CA LEU A 10 -5.23 20.24 3.98
C LEU A 10 -6.54 21.06 3.99
N ASP A 11 -7.27 21.00 2.88
CA ASP A 11 -8.57 21.67 2.78
C ASP A 11 -9.54 21.11 3.85
N PRO A 12 -10.05 21.91 4.79
CA PRO A 12 -10.96 21.45 5.83
C PRO A 12 -12.24 20.78 5.29
N LYS A 13 -12.59 21.08 4.02
CA LYS A 13 -13.75 20.49 3.33
C LYS A 13 -13.38 19.32 2.43
N LEU A 14 -12.16 18.80 2.51
CA LEU A 14 -11.72 17.72 1.63
C LEU A 14 -12.61 16.49 1.77
N SER A 15 -12.92 16.07 2.99
CA SER A 15 -13.80 14.92 3.26
C SER A 15 -15.17 15.07 2.59
N GLU A 16 -15.79 16.24 2.69
CA GLU A 16 -17.07 16.54 2.02
C GLU A 16 -16.96 16.50 0.49
N LYS A 17 -15.84 17.01 -0.04
CA LYS A 17 -15.60 16.99 -1.50
C LYS A 17 -15.43 15.59 -2.02
N LEU A 18 -14.71 14.71 -1.32
CA LEU A 18 -14.48 13.33 -1.73
C LEU A 18 -15.76 12.50 -1.69
N GLN A 19 -16.63 12.72 -0.71
CA GLN A 19 -17.91 12.04 -0.59
C GLN A 19 -18.89 12.31 -1.76
N LYS A 20 -18.67 13.40 -2.53
CA LYS A 20 -19.42 13.68 -3.75
C LYS A 20 -19.15 12.68 -4.88
N PHE A 21 -18.12 11.86 -4.74
CA PHE A 21 -17.72 10.86 -5.71
C PHE A 21 -17.77 9.44 -5.12
N PRO A 22 -18.94 8.94 -4.68
CA PRO A 22 -19.04 7.69 -3.90
C PRO A 22 -18.62 6.43 -4.66
N LYS A 23 -18.53 6.50 -6.00
CA LYS A 23 -18.05 5.41 -6.87
C LYS A 23 -16.54 5.44 -7.11
N LYS A 24 -15.82 6.41 -6.52
CA LYS A 24 -14.36 6.53 -6.62
C LYS A 24 -13.76 6.27 -5.27
N GLU A 25 -12.66 5.56 -5.25
CA GLU A 25 -11.79 5.43 -4.10
C GLU A 25 -10.60 6.40 -4.23
N PHE A 26 -10.24 7.05 -3.14
CA PHE A 26 -9.12 7.99 -3.07
C PHE A 26 -8.06 7.41 -2.16
N ILE A 27 -6.90 7.12 -2.72
CA ILE A 27 -5.76 6.58 -1.99
C ILE A 27 -4.83 7.71 -1.61
N PHE A 28 -4.59 7.89 -0.32
CA PHE A 28 -3.62 8.85 0.19
C PHE A 28 -2.31 8.14 0.46
N GLN A 29 -1.26 8.60 -0.21
CA GLN A 29 0.09 8.10 0.08
C GLN A 29 0.62 8.75 1.34
N ALA A 30 1.01 7.93 2.29
CA ALA A 30 1.60 8.31 3.57
C ALA A 30 3.02 7.75 3.69
N ASP A 31 3.81 8.38 4.53
CA ASP A 31 5.10 7.90 5.01
C ASP A 31 5.17 8.01 6.54
N THR A 32 6.31 7.69 7.13
CA THR A 32 6.48 7.77 8.59
C THR A 32 6.35 9.17 9.17
N LEU A 33 6.48 10.21 8.35
CA LEU A 33 6.43 11.61 8.79
C LEU A 33 5.02 12.20 8.67
N ASN A 34 4.17 11.66 7.79
CA ASN A 34 2.84 12.18 7.49
C ASN A 34 1.72 11.16 7.67
N THR A 35 1.88 10.20 8.56
CA THR A 35 0.83 9.18 8.87
C THR A 35 -0.51 9.79 9.27
N TRP A 36 -0.52 11.02 9.77
CA TRP A 36 -1.71 11.78 10.11
C TRP A 36 -2.70 11.93 8.95
N ILE A 37 -2.24 11.91 7.68
CA ILE A 37 -3.10 12.09 6.51
C ILE A 37 -4.16 10.98 6.42
N GLY A 38 -3.79 9.76 6.82
CA GLY A 38 -4.72 8.63 6.85
C GLY A 38 -5.86 8.80 7.86
N GLU A 39 -5.61 9.53 8.94
CA GLU A 39 -6.57 9.74 10.02
C GLU A 39 -7.40 11.01 9.84
N SER A 40 -6.82 12.03 9.20
CA SER A 40 -7.43 13.36 9.09
C SER A 40 -8.53 13.48 8.05
N VAL A 41 -8.57 12.59 7.06
CA VAL A 41 -9.58 12.61 6.00
C VAL A 41 -10.67 11.60 6.32
N ASP A 42 -11.74 12.04 6.97
CA ASP A 42 -12.88 11.21 7.34
C ASP A 42 -13.90 11.11 6.18
N ALA A 43 -13.58 10.27 5.20
CA ALA A 43 -14.49 9.95 4.11
C ALA A 43 -14.47 8.42 3.86
N PRO A 44 -15.65 7.78 3.69
CA PRO A 44 -15.76 6.32 3.60
C PRO A 44 -15.11 5.71 2.36
N ASN A 45 -14.89 6.53 1.35
CA ASN A 45 -14.25 6.15 0.08
C ASN A 45 -12.78 6.55 0.02
N THR A 46 -12.09 6.46 1.17
CA THR A 46 -10.66 6.76 1.27
C THR A 46 -9.88 5.60 1.87
N SER A 47 -8.66 5.43 1.42
CA SER A 47 -7.70 4.46 1.92
C SER A 47 -6.29 5.06 1.95
N VAL A 48 -5.35 4.36 2.56
CA VAL A 48 -3.98 4.83 2.76
C VAL A 48 -3.00 3.85 2.12
N LEU A 49 -2.03 4.37 1.38
CA LEU A 49 -0.86 3.63 0.93
C LEU A 49 0.35 4.13 1.74
N LEU A 50 0.90 3.28 2.60
CA LEU A 50 2.14 3.58 3.31
C LEU A 50 3.34 3.24 2.42
N ASP A 51 4.08 4.27 2.01
CA ASP A 51 5.32 4.15 1.24
C ASP A 51 6.45 4.89 1.96
N ASN A 52 7.23 4.17 2.74
CA ASN A 52 8.36 4.71 3.49
C ASN A 52 9.60 4.97 2.62
N SER A 53 9.59 4.54 1.37
CA SER A 53 10.70 4.79 0.44
C SER A 53 10.67 6.18 -0.20
N HIS A 54 9.57 6.92 -0.05
CA HIS A 54 9.33 8.19 -0.75
C HIS A 54 9.48 8.07 -2.28
N GLY A 55 9.16 6.90 -2.85
CA GLY A 55 9.36 6.62 -4.27
C GLY A 55 10.77 6.20 -4.66
N ALA A 56 11.70 6.07 -3.69
CA ALA A 56 13.08 5.64 -3.96
C ALA A 56 13.24 4.12 -4.12
N GLY A 57 12.18 3.34 -3.88
CA GLY A 57 12.22 1.88 -3.98
C GLY A 57 13.10 1.19 -2.94
N VAL A 58 13.39 1.86 -1.82
CA VAL A 58 14.17 1.31 -0.71
C VAL A 58 13.26 0.58 0.26
N PHE A 59 13.57 -0.68 0.54
CA PHE A 59 12.81 -1.48 1.50
C PHE A 59 12.91 -0.89 2.91
N SER A 60 11.77 -0.76 3.56
CA SER A 60 11.65 -0.33 4.94
C SER A 60 10.64 -1.22 5.67
N ASN A 61 11.01 -1.69 6.86
CA ASN A 61 10.17 -2.51 7.73
C ASN A 61 9.42 -1.70 8.79
N ASN A 62 9.25 -0.42 8.60
CA ASN A 62 8.50 0.44 9.53
C ASN A 62 7.01 0.43 9.18
N TRP A 63 6.33 -0.64 9.53
CA TRP A 63 4.91 -0.84 9.26
C TRP A 63 4.04 -0.08 10.25
N LYS A 64 2.94 0.49 9.76
CA LYS A 64 1.91 1.15 10.57
C LYS A 64 0.53 0.72 10.15
N THR A 65 -0.41 0.71 11.09
CA THR A 65 -1.82 0.43 10.86
C THR A 65 -2.62 1.72 10.80
N PHE A 66 -3.77 1.67 10.13
CA PHE A 66 -4.69 2.80 10.00
C PHE A 66 -6.12 2.35 10.30
N ASN A 67 -6.98 3.28 10.74
CA ASN A 67 -8.39 3.02 11.04
C ASN A 67 -9.28 2.89 9.78
N LYS A 68 -8.69 2.75 8.61
CA LYS A 68 -9.35 2.58 7.31
C LYS A 68 -8.58 1.57 6.46
N PRO A 69 -9.11 1.14 5.30
CA PRO A 69 -8.36 0.26 4.40
C PRO A 69 -6.99 0.84 4.07
N TYR A 70 -5.95 0.00 4.11
CA TYR A 70 -4.60 0.43 3.82
C TYR A 70 -3.80 -0.65 3.12
N GLY A 71 -2.77 -0.21 2.41
CA GLY A 71 -1.77 -1.04 1.76
C GLY A 71 -0.36 -0.56 2.03
N TYR A 72 0.60 -1.36 1.58
CA TYR A 72 2.02 -1.07 1.75
C TYR A 72 2.73 -1.02 0.41
N ALA A 73 3.71 -0.11 0.32
CA ALA A 73 4.64 0.06 -0.79
C ALA A 73 6.05 0.31 -0.26
N GLY A 74 6.98 0.51 -1.18
CA GLY A 74 8.36 0.89 -0.89
C GLY A 74 9.31 -0.30 -0.82
N GLY A 75 10.07 -0.51 -1.90
CA GLY A 75 11.12 -1.52 -2.00
C GLY A 75 10.65 -2.97 -1.95
N LEU A 76 9.35 -3.23 -2.10
CA LEU A 76 8.82 -4.58 -2.18
C LEU A 76 9.20 -5.24 -3.51
N ASN A 77 9.74 -6.43 -3.43
CA ASN A 77 10.12 -7.29 -4.56
C ASN A 77 10.19 -8.75 -4.08
N ILE A 78 10.56 -9.68 -4.95
CA ILE A 78 10.61 -11.11 -4.60
C ILE A 78 11.61 -11.41 -3.48
N ASP A 79 12.70 -10.66 -3.36
CA ASP A 79 13.73 -10.87 -2.34
C ASP A 79 13.31 -10.31 -0.97
N THR A 80 12.56 -9.20 -0.94
CA THR A 80 12.14 -8.53 0.30
C THR A 80 10.79 -9.01 0.83
N LEU A 81 9.94 -9.60 -0.01
CA LEU A 81 8.64 -10.12 0.38
C LEU A 81 8.67 -11.14 1.50
N PRO A 82 9.61 -12.12 1.55
CA PRO A 82 9.67 -13.09 2.66
C PRO A 82 9.79 -12.40 4.02
N VAL A 83 10.68 -11.41 4.12
CA VAL A 83 10.88 -10.64 5.36
C VAL A 83 9.63 -9.81 5.70
N ALA A 84 9.06 -9.13 4.71
CA ALA A 84 7.85 -8.33 4.90
C ALA A 84 6.68 -9.18 5.40
N ILE A 85 6.45 -10.34 4.78
CA ILE A 85 5.37 -11.27 5.12
C ILE A 85 5.53 -11.81 6.54
N ASP A 86 6.73 -12.18 6.95
CA ASP A 86 6.98 -12.66 8.31
C ASP A 86 6.66 -11.59 9.35
N GLU A 87 7.07 -10.35 9.10
CA GLU A 87 6.76 -9.21 9.95
C GLU A 87 5.26 -8.90 9.98
N TRP A 88 4.57 -8.91 8.83
CA TRP A 88 3.13 -8.67 8.76
C TRP A 88 2.33 -9.71 9.55
N ARG A 89 2.74 -10.98 9.50
CA ARG A 89 2.15 -12.06 10.30
C ARG A 89 2.41 -11.87 11.78
N THR A 90 3.66 -11.60 12.15
CA THR A 90 4.08 -11.42 13.55
C THR A 90 3.35 -10.25 14.20
N GLN A 91 3.14 -9.16 13.46
CA GLN A 91 2.45 -7.97 13.94
C GLN A 91 0.93 -8.04 13.73
N ASN A 92 0.40 -9.10 13.11
CA ASN A 92 -1.01 -9.28 12.76
C ASN A 92 -1.58 -8.08 11.98
N LEU A 93 -0.85 -7.63 10.96
CA LEU A 93 -1.22 -6.46 10.17
C LEU A 93 -2.36 -6.79 9.19
N GLY A 94 -3.36 -5.93 9.15
CA GLY A 94 -4.59 -6.11 8.37
C GLY A 94 -4.61 -5.37 7.04
N MET A 95 -3.45 -5.19 6.37
CA MET A 95 -3.38 -4.53 5.07
C MET A 95 -4.24 -5.24 4.03
N LYS A 96 -4.71 -4.50 3.03
CA LYS A 96 -5.62 -4.98 1.98
C LYS A 96 -4.95 -5.18 0.63
N TRP A 97 -3.85 -4.50 0.37
CA TRP A 97 -3.07 -4.63 -0.87
C TRP A 97 -1.60 -4.28 -0.64
N ILE A 98 -0.79 -4.60 -1.62
CA ILE A 98 0.59 -4.15 -1.75
C ILE A 98 0.75 -3.46 -3.10
N ASP A 99 1.67 -2.50 -3.17
CA ASP A 99 2.02 -1.78 -4.40
C ASP A 99 3.51 -1.95 -4.69
N MET A 100 3.83 -2.26 -5.94
CA MET A 100 5.20 -2.47 -6.40
C MET A 100 5.41 -1.77 -7.74
N GLU A 101 6.47 -1.00 -7.83
CA GLU A 101 6.88 -0.37 -9.07
C GLU A 101 8.22 -0.92 -9.57
N THR A 102 9.30 -0.65 -8.86
CA THR A 102 10.65 -1.10 -9.24
C THR A 102 10.82 -2.61 -9.08
N GLY A 103 10.15 -3.21 -8.10
CA GLY A 103 10.20 -4.64 -7.79
C GLY A 103 9.63 -5.56 -8.87
N VAL A 104 8.95 -4.99 -9.88
CA VAL A 104 8.40 -5.71 -11.04
C VAL A 104 9.02 -5.26 -12.36
N ARG A 105 10.18 -4.61 -12.30
CA ARG A 105 10.91 -4.12 -13.49
C ARG A 105 12.27 -4.79 -13.62
N ASN A 106 12.62 -5.13 -14.85
CA ASN A 106 13.96 -5.58 -15.23
C ASN A 106 14.57 -4.55 -16.20
N ASN A 107 15.72 -4.00 -15.85
CA ASN A 107 16.38 -2.93 -16.63
C ASN A 107 15.44 -1.73 -16.93
N GLY A 108 14.55 -1.38 -15.99
CA GLY A 108 13.59 -0.29 -16.14
C GLY A 108 12.30 -0.66 -16.89
N GLU A 109 12.23 -1.82 -17.51
CA GLU A 109 11.04 -2.30 -18.23
C GLU A 109 10.19 -3.21 -17.34
N PHE A 110 8.87 -3.12 -17.50
CA PHE A 110 7.92 -4.00 -16.78
C PHE A 110 8.15 -5.46 -17.17
N SER A 111 8.27 -6.34 -16.16
CA SER A 111 8.54 -7.76 -16.32
C SER A 111 7.36 -8.62 -15.86
N THR A 112 6.66 -9.22 -16.82
CA THR A 112 5.58 -10.16 -16.53
C THR A 112 6.09 -11.41 -15.81
N ALA A 113 7.32 -11.84 -16.06
CA ALA A 113 7.94 -12.97 -15.39
C ALA A 113 8.10 -12.70 -13.88
N MET A 114 8.63 -11.52 -13.50
CA MET A 114 8.75 -11.12 -12.09
C MET A 114 7.37 -11.01 -11.42
N VAL A 115 6.39 -10.46 -12.12
CA VAL A 115 5.00 -10.41 -11.59
C VAL A 115 4.46 -11.80 -11.34
N THR A 116 4.67 -12.73 -12.27
CA THR A 116 4.21 -14.13 -12.12
C THR A 116 4.85 -14.78 -10.90
N GLU A 117 6.15 -14.66 -10.74
CA GLU A 117 6.89 -15.20 -9.59
C GLU A 117 6.37 -14.66 -8.26
N ILE A 118 6.15 -13.35 -8.18
CA ILE A 118 5.58 -12.69 -6.99
C ILE A 118 4.16 -13.19 -6.70
N LEU A 119 3.31 -13.31 -7.72
CA LEU A 119 1.93 -13.79 -7.53
C LEU A 119 1.90 -15.26 -7.10
N GLU A 120 2.76 -16.10 -7.63
CA GLU A 120 2.91 -17.49 -7.21
C GLU A 120 3.37 -17.58 -5.76
N TYR A 121 4.37 -16.80 -5.38
CA TYR A 121 4.84 -16.73 -4.00
C TYR A 121 3.72 -16.26 -3.05
N LEU A 122 3.04 -15.16 -3.34
CA LEU A 122 1.95 -14.65 -2.51
C LEU A 122 0.76 -15.62 -2.42
N THR A 123 0.50 -16.38 -3.48
CA THR A 123 -0.52 -17.44 -3.48
C THR A 123 -0.13 -18.58 -2.56
N THR A 124 1.11 -19.03 -2.62
CA THR A 124 1.67 -20.08 -1.75
C THR A 124 1.61 -19.66 -0.29
N GLU A 125 1.91 -18.40 0.00
CA GLU A 125 1.85 -17.81 1.33
C GLU A 125 0.43 -17.50 1.83
N GLY A 126 -0.60 -17.69 0.98
CA GLY A 126 -2.01 -17.49 1.34
C GLY A 126 -2.50 -16.05 1.34
N TYR A 127 -1.74 -15.11 0.77
CA TYR A 127 -2.14 -13.70 0.66
C TYR A 127 -3.03 -13.41 -0.56
N ILE A 128 -2.97 -14.24 -1.58
CA ILE A 128 -3.79 -14.12 -2.79
C ILE A 128 -4.59 -15.41 -2.99
N TYR A 129 -5.86 -15.25 -3.29
CA TYR A 129 -6.72 -16.38 -3.63
C TYR A 129 -6.59 -16.71 -5.12
N SER A 130 -6.18 -17.93 -5.45
CA SER A 130 -5.91 -18.38 -6.82
C SER A 130 -7.14 -18.52 -7.72
N GLY A 131 -8.32 -18.17 -7.25
CA GLY A 131 -9.57 -18.23 -8.02
C GLY A 131 -10.08 -19.64 -8.34
N LYS A 132 -9.37 -20.70 -7.97
CA LYS A 132 -9.91 -22.07 -8.09
C LYS A 132 -11.01 -22.23 -7.07
N LYS A 133 -12.27 -22.28 -7.50
CA LYS A 133 -13.38 -22.73 -6.67
C LYS A 133 -12.99 -24.06 -6.07
N ARG A 134 -13.00 -24.15 -4.73
CA ARG A 134 -12.99 -25.45 -4.07
C ARG A 134 -14.29 -26.15 -4.49
N ASN A 135 -14.16 -27.18 -5.33
CA ASN A 135 -15.24 -28.12 -5.61
C ASN A 135 -15.56 -28.90 -4.34
#